data_4c08b4a3f66bb0af7fb0a4078a568042
#
_entry.id   4c08b4a3f66bb0af7fb0a4078a568042
#
_cell.length_a   1.000
_cell.length_b   1.000
_cell.length_c   1.000
_cell.angle_alpha   90.00
_cell.angle_beta   90.00
_cell.angle_gamma   90.00
#
_symmetry.space_group_name_H-M   'P 1'
#
loop_
_entity.id
_entity.type
_entity.pdbx_description
1 polymer ?
#
loop_
_entity_poly.entity_id
_entity_poly.type
_entity_poly.pdbx_seq_one_letter_code
_entity_poly.pdbx_strand_id
1 'polypeptide(L)' 'DPTSRRAFWSMIARLAAHGTTVIVTTHFMEEAEYCDRFLIQDQGKILILGTPDEICVHGSNRISIEEAFVNCVMERRNAS' A
#
# COMPACT_ATOMS: atom_id res chain seq x y z
N ASP A 1 15.89 9.18 -4.91
CA ASP A 1 16.19 9.21 -6.35
C ASP A 1 15.18 8.34 -7.09
N PRO A 2 14.37 8.93 -7.99
CA PRO A 2 13.35 8.19 -8.73
C PRO A 2 13.92 7.03 -9.55
N THR A 3 15.12 7.19 -10.10
CA THR A 3 15.75 6.13 -10.88
C THR A 3 16.11 4.93 -10.02
N SER A 4 16.68 5.18 -8.84
CA SER A 4 17.02 4.13 -7.89
C SER A 4 15.79 3.39 -7.40
N ARG A 5 14.69 4.11 -7.19
CA ARG A 5 13.43 3.48 -6.77
C ARG A 5 12.88 2.57 -7.86
N ARG A 6 12.93 2.99 -9.10
CA ARG A 6 12.47 2.15 -10.21
C ARG A 6 13.27 0.88 -10.31
N ALA A 7 14.59 0.98 -10.18
CA ALA A 7 15.47 -0.19 -10.20
C ALA A 7 15.16 -1.13 -9.05
N PHE A 8 14.94 -0.57 -7.87
CA PHE A 8 14.56 -1.34 -6.68
C PHE A 8 13.28 -2.12 -6.91
N TRP A 9 12.22 -1.44 -7.39
CA TRP A 9 10.93 -2.09 -7.60
C TRP A 9 10.95 -3.09 -8.75
N SER A 10 11.76 -2.84 -9.78
CA SER A 10 11.96 -3.82 -10.85
C SER A 10 12.58 -5.09 -10.32
N MET A 11 13.55 -4.98 -9.43
CA MET A 11 14.17 -6.13 -8.80
C MET A 11 13.17 -6.89 -7.94
N ILE A 12 12.37 -6.18 -7.15
CA ILE A 12 11.35 -6.79 -6.30
C ILE A 12 10.34 -7.56 -7.14
N ALA A 13 9.88 -6.96 -8.23
CA ALA A 13 8.91 -7.61 -9.12
C ALA A 13 9.49 -8.89 -9.72
N ARG A 14 10.77 -8.86 -10.07
CA ARG A 14 11.44 -10.03 -10.64
C ARG A 14 11.54 -11.16 -9.61
N LEU A 15 11.90 -10.83 -8.37
CA LEU A 15 11.95 -11.82 -7.30
C LEU A 15 10.59 -12.43 -7.03
N ALA A 16 9.55 -11.61 -7.00
CA ALA A 16 8.19 -12.08 -6.77
C ALA A 16 7.72 -13.00 -7.90
N ALA A 17 8.09 -12.68 -9.14
CA ALA A 17 7.74 -13.49 -10.29
C ALA A 17 8.36 -14.88 -10.24
N HIS A 18 9.48 -15.03 -9.52
CA HIS A 18 10.14 -16.32 -9.35
C HIS A 18 9.62 -17.10 -8.14
N GLY A 19 8.53 -16.62 -7.52
CA GLY A 19 7.93 -17.33 -6.40
C GLY A 19 8.43 -16.89 -5.03
N THR A 20 9.32 -15.90 -4.98
CA THR A 20 9.86 -15.39 -3.72
C THR A 20 8.84 -14.47 -3.05
N THR A 21 8.58 -14.68 -1.77
CA THR A 21 7.76 -13.76 -0.99
C THR A 21 8.61 -12.59 -0.55
N VAL A 22 8.20 -11.38 -0.91
CA VAL A 22 8.96 -10.18 -0.59
C VAL A 22 8.10 -9.24 0.26
N ILE A 23 8.65 -8.81 1.39
CA ILE A 23 7.98 -7.87 2.29
C ILE A 23 8.79 -6.58 2.32
N VAL A 24 8.13 -5.46 2.02
CA VAL A 24 8.77 -4.15 1.98
C VAL A 24 8.02 -3.19 2.89
N THR A 25 8.76 -2.46 3.71
CA THR A 25 8.20 -1.41 4.56
C THR A 25 8.61 -0.07 3.96
N THR A 26 7.65 0.84 3.78
CA THR A 26 7.94 2.13 3.18
C THR A 26 7.09 3.24 3.80
N HIS A 27 7.61 4.45 3.77
CA HIS A 27 6.88 5.65 4.15
C HIS A 27 6.30 6.36 2.91
N PHE A 28 6.60 5.84 1.72
CA PHE A 28 6.16 6.44 0.47
C PHE A 28 4.91 5.70 0.00
N MET A 29 3.77 6.29 0.26
CA MET A 29 2.48 5.64 0.01
C MET A 29 2.27 5.26 -1.45
N GLU A 30 2.78 6.06 -2.38
CA GLU A 30 2.64 5.78 -3.80
C GLU A 30 3.34 4.48 -4.21
N GLU A 31 4.31 4.01 -3.43
CA GLU A 31 4.98 2.75 -3.72
C GLU A 31 4.09 1.54 -3.47
N ALA A 32 3.05 1.69 -2.67
CA ALA A 32 2.14 0.58 -2.40
C ALA A 32 1.42 0.10 -3.67
N GLU A 33 1.28 0.97 -4.67
CA GLU A 33 0.64 0.57 -5.93
C GLU A 33 1.47 -0.42 -6.74
N TYR A 34 2.77 -0.52 -6.46
CA TYR A 34 3.62 -1.51 -7.10
C TYR A 34 3.52 -2.89 -6.46
N CYS A 35 2.86 -3.00 -5.32
CA CYS A 35 2.74 -4.25 -4.59
C CYS A 35 1.48 -4.99 -4.99
N ASP A 36 1.54 -6.33 -4.95
CA ASP A 36 0.34 -7.14 -5.16
C ASP A 36 -0.65 -6.94 -4.03
N ARG A 37 -0.14 -6.81 -2.81
CA ARG A 37 -0.96 -6.55 -1.62
C ARG A 37 -0.18 -5.65 -0.68
N PHE A 38 -0.90 -4.85 0.09
CA PHE A 38 -0.27 -4.04 1.10
C PHE A 38 -1.20 -3.89 2.31
N LEU A 39 -0.61 -3.43 3.40
CA LEU A 39 -1.39 -3.12 4.60
C LEU A 39 -1.09 -1.69 5.05
N ILE A 40 -2.07 -1.09 5.70
CA ILE A 40 -1.92 0.22 6.32
C ILE A 40 -1.92 0.02 7.83
N GLN A 41 -0.92 0.61 8.49
CA GLN A 41 -0.69 0.45 9.91
C GLN A 41 -0.64 1.81 10.58
N ASP A 42 -1.26 1.93 11.75
CA ASP A 42 -1.23 3.16 12.53
C ASP A 42 -1.16 2.82 14.00
N GLN A 43 -0.18 3.40 14.70
CA GLN A 43 0.03 3.17 16.13
C GLN A 43 0.11 1.68 16.48
N GLY A 44 0.83 0.93 15.67
CA GLY A 44 1.04 -0.49 15.90
C GLY A 44 -0.14 -1.38 15.56
N LYS A 45 -1.20 -0.84 14.98
CA LYS A 45 -2.37 -1.62 14.60
C LYS A 45 -2.56 -1.62 13.10
N ILE A 46 -2.95 -2.77 12.58
CA ILE A 46 -3.27 -2.90 11.16
C ILE A 46 -4.69 -2.38 10.93
N LEU A 47 -4.80 -1.37 10.07
CA LEU A 47 -6.08 -0.76 9.75
C LEU A 47 -6.77 -1.47 8.60
N ILE A 48 -6.00 -1.85 7.58
CA ILE A 48 -6.55 -2.47 6.39
C ILE A 48 -5.45 -3.28 5.70
N LEU A 49 -5.84 -4.35 5.05
CA LEU A 49 -4.96 -5.22 4.29
C LEU A 49 -5.68 -5.65 3.02
N GLY A 50 -5.02 -5.55 1.88
CA GLY A 50 -5.61 -5.98 0.62
C GLY A 50 -4.79 -5.55 -0.58
N THR A 51 -5.38 -5.72 -1.75
CA THR A 51 -4.76 -5.28 -3.00
C THR A 51 -5.02 -3.79 -3.20
N PRO A 52 -4.21 -3.11 -4.03
CA PRO A 52 -4.49 -1.70 -4.34
C PRO A 52 -5.89 -1.48 -4.90
N ASP A 53 -6.39 -2.41 -5.71
CA ASP A 53 -7.73 -2.29 -6.29
C ASP A 53 -8.83 -2.42 -5.24
N GLU A 54 -8.60 -3.20 -4.20
CA GLU A 54 -9.57 -3.34 -3.12
C GLU A 54 -9.58 -2.15 -2.18
N ILE A 55 -8.40 -1.60 -1.91
CA ILE A 55 -8.23 -0.55 -0.90
C ILE A 55 -8.49 0.84 -1.46
N CYS A 56 -8.04 1.10 -2.68
CA CYS A 56 -8.12 2.43 -3.28
C CYS A 56 -9.46 2.65 -3.99
N VAL A 57 -10.55 2.35 -3.28
CA VAL A 57 -11.91 2.51 -3.81
C VAL A 57 -12.78 3.15 -2.74
N HIS A 58 -13.57 4.12 -3.14
CA HIS A 58 -14.57 4.74 -2.28
C HIS A 58 -15.87 4.80 -3.06
N GLY A 59 -16.81 3.91 -2.71
CA GLY A 59 -18.01 3.75 -3.50
C GLY A 59 -17.68 3.17 -4.87
N SER A 60 -18.04 3.86 -5.93
CA SER A 60 -17.72 3.44 -7.30
C SER A 60 -16.50 4.17 -7.87
N ASN A 61 -15.84 5.01 -7.07
CA ASN A 61 -14.72 5.82 -7.53
C ASN A 61 -13.39 5.28 -7.05
N ARG A 62 -12.37 5.40 -7.90
CA ARG A 62 -11.00 5.07 -7.52
C ARG A 62 -10.41 6.28 -6.79
N ILE A 63 -9.76 6.03 -5.65
CA ILE A 63 -9.08 7.08 -4.88
C ILE A 63 -7.59 6.76 -4.79
N SER A 64 -6.80 7.75 -4.41
CA SER A 64 -5.38 7.55 -4.21
C SER A 64 -5.13 6.77 -2.92
N ILE A 65 -3.94 6.18 -2.80
CA ILE A 65 -3.55 5.49 -1.57
C ILE A 65 -3.52 6.47 -0.40
N GLU A 66 -3.09 7.70 -0.65
CA GLU A 66 -3.08 8.71 0.41
C GLU A 66 -4.48 8.99 0.93
N GLU A 67 -5.46 9.10 0.04
CA GLU A 67 -6.84 9.29 0.45
C GLU A 67 -7.36 8.07 1.22
N ALA A 68 -7.02 6.88 0.75
CA ALA A 68 -7.42 5.64 1.43
C ALA A 68 -6.84 5.60 2.85
N PHE A 69 -5.58 6.00 3.00
CA PHE A 69 -4.94 6.07 4.31
C PHE A 69 -5.66 7.05 5.24
N VAL A 70 -5.93 8.25 4.74
CA VAL A 70 -6.63 9.28 5.53
C VAL A 70 -8.01 8.77 5.95
N ASN A 71 -8.75 8.16 5.03
CA ASN A 71 -10.08 7.63 5.34
C ASN A 71 -10.01 6.55 6.42
N CYS A 72 -9.04 5.64 6.34
CA CYS A 72 -8.87 4.59 7.33
C CYS A 72 -8.56 5.16 8.71
N VAL A 73 -7.67 6.14 8.79
CA VAL A 73 -7.31 6.77 10.06
C VAL A 73 -8.49 7.52 10.64
N MET A 74 -9.22 8.26 9.82
CA MET A 74 -10.39 9.02 10.28
C MET A 74 -11.48 8.10 10.78
N GLU A 75 -11.76 7.01 10.08
CA GLU A 75 -12.76 6.04 10.52
C GLU A 75 -12.40 5.43 11.87
N ARG A 76 -11.12 5.09 12.05
CA ARG A 76 -10.65 4.53 13.30
C ARG A 76 -10.82 5.51 14.46
N ARG A 77 -10.49 6.79 14.24
CA ARG A 77 -10.61 7.81 15.28
C ARG A 77 -12.06 8.08 15.63
N ASN A 78 -12.94 8.04 14.63
CA ASN A 78 -14.37 8.26 14.88
C ASN A 78 -15.02 7.06 15.56
N ALA A 79 -14.47 5.86 15.38
CA ALA A 79 -15.01 4.65 16.00
C ALA A 79 -14.58 4.45 17.44
N SER A 80 -13.57 5.18 17.89
CA SER A 80 -13.03 5.01 19.25
C SER A 80 -13.67 5.92 20.29
#